data_04a513d96063b2a30e3664594eb585b2
#
_entry.id   04a513d96063b2a30e3664594eb585b2
#
_cell.length_a   1.000
_cell.length_b   1.000
_cell.length_c   1.000
_cell.angle_alpha   90.00
_cell.angle_beta   90.00
_cell.angle_gamma   90.00
#
_symmetry.space_group_name_H-M   'P 1'
#
loop_
_entity.id
_entity.type
_entity.pdbx_description
1 polymer ?
#
loop_
_entity_poly.entity_id
_entity_poly.type
_entity_poly.pdbx_seq_one_letter_code
_entity_poly.pdbx_strand_id
1 'polypeptide(L)'
;MTVRLRLSALLTALVVVAVGCQHAEAPAPAISGDIDKGNPTTTEPAAVQISTDTPTPEPLSPERQARLNAALAAIPAGCEILSDKSCLLPFPSDVHTVVDDSTGTHKRINLPSGQLVNVDGVPLDPTAWNLNDGWSPSTPILAFVPGLDPSRTALPSEGDIGFSVTEESATVIVDLTTGQLVPHWAEMDSRATSDAERLLILRPAVSLIETHQFAVAFRHLIGTNGAPLPAPITFQAIRDNNATGNARVEARQRDFNLVFPKLATAGVAREGLYLAWTFTVASPQSLAGRVLSMRDDAFGKVSGTAPVFPVTETQTDAPQP
;
A
#
# COMPACT_ATOMS: atom_id res chain seq x y z
N MET A 1 -27.09 35.46 -58.59
CA MET A 1 -28.07 34.48 -58.04
C MET A 1 -27.84 34.40 -56.55
N THR A 2 -28.65 35.19 -55.81
CA THR A 2 -28.38 35.52 -54.40
C THR A 2 -29.34 34.66 -53.54
N VAL A 3 -28.82 33.73 -52.77
CA VAL A 3 -29.63 32.94 -51.83
C VAL A 3 -29.48 33.56 -50.44
N ARG A 4 -30.55 34.08 -49.92
CA ARG A 4 -30.65 34.58 -48.54
C ARG A 4 -31.09 33.47 -47.63
N LEU A 5 -30.22 33.07 -46.70
CA LEU A 5 -30.58 32.17 -45.58
C LEU A 5 -31.11 32.97 -44.41
N ARG A 6 -32.35 32.70 -43.99
CA ARG A 6 -32.98 33.30 -42.81
C ARG A 6 -32.53 32.53 -41.56
N LEU A 7 -31.94 33.25 -40.64
CA LEU A 7 -31.62 32.77 -39.31
C LEU A 7 -32.84 32.90 -38.41
N SER A 8 -33.45 31.81 -37.97
CA SER A 8 -34.48 31.78 -36.93
C SER A 8 -33.82 31.59 -35.59
N ALA A 9 -33.91 32.59 -34.73
CA ALA A 9 -33.50 32.53 -33.34
C ALA A 9 -34.53 31.75 -32.53
N LEU A 10 -34.16 30.58 -31.97
CA LEU A 10 -34.88 29.91 -30.90
C LEU A 10 -34.28 30.30 -29.58
N LEU A 11 -35.02 31.10 -28.81
CA LEU A 11 -34.74 31.40 -27.43
C LEU A 11 -35.22 30.22 -26.59
N THR A 12 -34.28 29.42 -26.06
CA THR A 12 -34.61 28.37 -25.07
C THR A 12 -34.33 28.93 -23.67
N ALA A 13 -35.42 29.19 -22.92
CA ALA A 13 -35.32 29.60 -21.53
C ALA A 13 -34.86 28.43 -20.66
N LEU A 14 -33.73 28.56 -20.01
CA LEU A 14 -33.23 27.63 -19.00
C LEU A 14 -33.91 27.92 -17.67
N VAL A 15 -34.85 27.09 -17.26
CA VAL A 15 -35.44 27.14 -15.91
C VAL A 15 -34.52 26.32 -14.99
N VAL A 16 -33.81 27.02 -14.11
CA VAL A 16 -33.03 26.37 -13.03
C VAL A 16 -34.01 26.08 -11.90
N VAL A 17 -34.36 24.79 -11.74
CA VAL A 17 -35.07 24.29 -10.57
C VAL A 17 -34.05 23.97 -9.48
N ALA A 18 -33.95 24.83 -8.48
CA ALA A 18 -33.22 24.54 -7.24
C ALA A 18 -34.06 23.55 -6.42
N VAL A 19 -33.64 22.26 -6.43
CA VAL A 19 -34.20 21.28 -5.50
C VAL A 19 -33.43 21.38 -4.20
N GLY A 20 -34.02 22.06 -3.23
CA GLY A 20 -33.57 22.05 -1.84
C GLY A 20 -33.87 20.69 -1.22
N CYS A 21 -32.85 19.95 -0.81
CA CYS A 21 -33.00 18.77 0.04
C CYS A 21 -33.39 19.23 1.45
N GLN A 22 -34.72 19.25 1.74
CA GLN A 22 -35.19 19.28 3.12
C GLN A 22 -35.15 17.85 3.66
N HIS A 23 -34.31 17.60 4.67
CA HIS A 23 -34.39 16.40 5.49
C HIS A 23 -35.70 16.42 6.27
N ALA A 24 -36.66 15.59 5.86
CA ALA A 24 -37.83 15.28 6.66
C ALA A 24 -37.42 14.25 7.71
N GLU A 25 -37.36 14.68 8.94
CA GLU A 25 -37.24 13.82 10.12
C GLU A 25 -38.56 13.07 10.30
N ALA A 26 -38.54 11.75 10.18
CA ALA A 26 -39.70 10.91 10.41
C ALA A 26 -39.99 10.82 11.92
N PRO A 27 -41.23 10.96 12.39
CA PRO A 27 -41.56 10.83 13.81
C PRO A 27 -41.42 9.37 14.27
N ALA A 28 -40.76 9.17 15.41
CA ALA A 28 -40.62 7.89 16.06
C ALA A 28 -42.00 7.31 16.48
N PRO A 29 -42.23 6.00 16.33
CA PRO A 29 -43.46 5.40 16.81
C PRO A 29 -43.51 5.38 18.35
N ALA A 30 -44.61 5.88 18.92
CA ALA A 30 -44.89 5.80 20.35
C ALA A 30 -45.22 4.34 20.70
N ILE A 31 -44.41 3.70 21.52
CA ILE A 31 -44.70 2.39 22.12
C ILE A 31 -45.24 2.67 23.52
N SER A 32 -46.53 2.49 23.68
CA SER A 32 -47.18 2.32 25.00
C SER A 32 -47.22 0.82 25.30
N GLY A 33 -46.39 0.38 26.22
CA GLY A 33 -46.42 -0.98 26.73
C GLY A 33 -46.05 -0.97 28.21
N ASP A 34 -46.90 -1.57 29.01
CA ASP A 34 -46.80 -1.68 30.46
C ASP A 34 -45.43 -2.18 30.93
N ILE A 35 -44.87 -1.50 31.93
CA ILE A 35 -43.63 -1.90 32.59
C ILE A 35 -43.91 -2.93 33.63
N ASP A 36 -43.72 -4.20 33.32
CA ASP A 36 -43.60 -5.25 34.31
C ASP A 36 -42.22 -5.17 34.99
N LYS A 37 -42.24 -5.00 36.34
CA LYS A 37 -41.04 -4.87 37.15
C LYS A 37 -40.40 -6.22 37.42
N GLY A 38 -39.77 -6.79 36.37
CA GLY A 38 -38.83 -7.92 36.48
C GLY A 38 -37.41 -7.40 36.66
N ASN A 39 -36.80 -7.78 37.79
CA ASN A 39 -35.41 -7.46 38.12
C ASN A 39 -34.42 -7.92 37.01
N PRO A 40 -33.68 -7.06 36.33
CA PRO A 40 -32.72 -7.50 35.34
C PRO A 40 -31.48 -8.06 36.03
N THR A 41 -31.32 -9.38 35.96
CA THR A 41 -30.00 -9.99 36.20
C THR A 41 -29.06 -9.51 35.11
N THR A 42 -28.19 -8.56 35.44
CA THR A 42 -27.16 -8.05 34.56
C THR A 42 -26.15 -9.17 34.31
N THR A 43 -26.32 -9.92 33.22
CA THR A 43 -25.25 -10.79 32.72
C THR A 43 -24.27 -9.90 32.00
N GLU A 44 -23.18 -9.58 32.67
CA GLU A 44 -22.03 -8.91 32.11
C GLU A 44 -21.53 -9.71 30.89
N PRO A 45 -21.37 -9.11 29.69
CA PRO A 45 -20.83 -9.85 28.55
C PRO A 45 -19.44 -10.34 28.93
N ALA A 46 -19.23 -11.66 28.87
CA ALA A 46 -17.92 -12.26 29.11
C ALA A 46 -16.88 -11.53 28.24
N ALA A 47 -15.93 -10.90 28.90
CA ALA A 47 -14.77 -10.31 28.24
C ALA A 47 -14.09 -11.41 27.44
N VAL A 48 -14.09 -11.26 26.11
CA VAL A 48 -13.27 -12.11 25.24
C VAL A 48 -11.83 -11.89 25.67
N GLN A 49 -11.30 -12.84 26.39
CA GLN A 49 -9.89 -12.88 26.74
C GLN A 49 -9.14 -13.13 25.43
N ILE A 50 -8.63 -12.06 24.83
CA ILE A 50 -7.63 -12.18 23.77
C ILE A 50 -6.40 -12.75 24.48
N SER A 51 -6.13 -14.03 24.26
CA SER A 51 -4.92 -14.68 24.74
C SER A 51 -3.74 -13.91 24.20
N THR A 52 -3.01 -13.22 25.10
CA THR A 52 -1.75 -12.51 24.77
C THR A 52 -0.57 -13.48 24.82
N ASP A 53 -0.81 -14.78 24.75
CA ASP A 53 0.25 -15.78 24.68
C ASP A 53 1.00 -15.64 23.34
N THR A 54 1.98 -14.75 23.32
CA THR A 54 3.04 -14.81 22.31
C THR A 54 3.76 -16.14 22.54
N PRO A 55 3.70 -17.09 21.61
CA PRO A 55 4.33 -18.38 21.80
C PRO A 55 5.82 -18.18 22.10
N THR A 56 6.33 -18.91 23.10
CA THR A 56 7.77 -18.89 23.41
C THR A 56 8.54 -19.25 22.14
N PRO A 57 9.54 -18.45 21.73
CA PRO A 57 10.28 -18.71 20.51
C PRO A 57 10.96 -20.08 20.56
N GLU A 58 10.63 -20.94 19.60
CA GLU A 58 11.29 -22.25 19.45
C GLU A 58 12.55 -22.13 18.59
N PRO A 59 13.65 -22.82 18.96
CA PRO A 59 14.86 -22.80 18.15
C PRO A 59 14.61 -23.53 16.82
N LEU A 60 15.29 -23.07 15.76
CA LEU A 60 15.32 -23.77 14.48
C LEU A 60 16.09 -25.09 14.62
N SER A 61 15.71 -26.11 13.82
CA SER A 61 16.57 -27.27 13.65
C SER A 61 17.94 -26.85 13.08
N PRO A 62 19.03 -27.61 13.36
CA PRO A 62 20.37 -27.27 12.87
C PRO A 62 20.42 -27.05 11.34
N GLU A 63 19.69 -27.84 10.58
CA GLU A 63 19.62 -27.74 9.12
C GLU A 63 18.93 -26.42 8.70
N ARG A 64 17.78 -26.08 9.31
CA ARG A 64 17.07 -24.81 9.02
C ARG A 64 17.90 -23.61 9.45
N GLN A 65 18.62 -23.70 10.58
CA GLN A 65 19.53 -22.65 11.04
C GLN A 65 20.68 -22.43 10.04
N ALA A 66 21.28 -23.51 9.51
CA ALA A 66 22.33 -23.41 8.50
C ALA A 66 21.82 -22.74 7.21
N ARG A 67 20.62 -23.10 6.76
CA ARG A 67 19.98 -22.46 5.58
C ARG A 67 19.69 -20.98 5.84
N LEU A 68 19.19 -20.62 7.02
CA LEU A 68 18.95 -19.23 7.40
C LEU A 68 20.25 -18.42 7.39
N ASN A 69 21.31 -18.97 8.00
CA ASN A 69 22.61 -18.28 8.06
C ASN A 69 23.19 -18.09 6.64
N ALA A 70 23.07 -19.06 5.76
CA ALA A 70 23.51 -18.95 4.37
C ALA A 70 22.71 -17.87 3.60
N ALA A 71 21.39 -17.83 3.76
CA ALA A 71 20.54 -16.79 3.15
C ALA A 71 20.92 -15.40 3.64
N LEU A 72 21.09 -15.22 4.95
CA LEU A 72 21.46 -13.93 5.54
C LEU A 72 22.87 -13.46 5.17
N ALA A 73 23.81 -14.40 4.96
CA ALA A 73 25.17 -14.08 4.52
C ALA A 73 25.22 -13.53 3.09
N ALA A 74 24.25 -13.90 2.24
CA ALA A 74 24.12 -13.39 0.88
C ALA A 74 23.53 -11.97 0.81
N ILE A 75 22.90 -11.49 1.91
CA ILE A 75 22.21 -10.20 1.93
C ILE A 75 23.07 -9.15 2.65
N PRO A 76 23.51 -8.07 1.97
CA PRO A 76 24.33 -7.04 2.58
C PRO A 76 23.68 -6.39 3.81
N ALA A 77 24.49 -5.80 4.67
CA ALA A 77 23.99 -5.01 5.80
C ALA A 77 23.18 -3.80 5.30
N GLY A 78 22.08 -3.48 5.99
CA GLY A 78 21.17 -2.40 5.61
C GLY A 78 20.15 -2.76 4.52
N CYS A 79 20.25 -3.94 3.91
CA CYS A 79 19.26 -4.44 2.94
C CYS A 79 18.10 -5.16 3.63
N GLU A 80 16.93 -5.20 2.97
CA GLU A 80 15.80 -6.00 3.43
C GLU A 80 16.17 -7.49 3.42
N ILE A 81 15.82 -8.21 4.49
CA ILE A 81 16.14 -9.63 4.64
C ILE A 81 15.08 -10.57 4.05
N LEU A 82 13.98 -10.02 3.57
CA LEU A 82 12.85 -10.79 3.02
C LEU A 82 13.07 -11.23 1.57
N SER A 83 14.11 -10.70 0.91
CA SER A 83 14.48 -11.06 -0.45
C SER A 83 16.00 -11.07 -0.61
N ASP A 84 16.51 -12.06 -1.32
CA ASP A 84 17.92 -12.17 -1.73
C ASP A 84 18.16 -11.61 -3.14
N LYS A 85 17.10 -11.21 -3.86
CA LYS A 85 17.18 -10.73 -5.24
C LYS A 85 17.73 -9.32 -5.33
N SER A 86 17.30 -8.43 -4.43
CA SER A 86 17.71 -7.02 -4.42
C SER A 86 17.56 -6.44 -3.02
N CYS A 87 18.46 -5.52 -2.68
CA CYS A 87 18.45 -4.80 -1.41
C CYS A 87 17.12 -4.12 -1.09
N LEU A 88 16.40 -3.64 -2.12
CA LEU A 88 15.18 -2.85 -1.97
C LEU A 88 13.89 -3.66 -2.10
N LEU A 89 13.96 -4.98 -2.35
CA LEU A 89 12.78 -5.82 -2.45
C LEU A 89 12.48 -6.53 -1.13
N PRO A 90 11.20 -6.71 -0.79
CA PRO A 90 10.01 -6.17 -1.47
C PRO A 90 9.91 -4.65 -1.32
N PHE A 91 9.30 -4.00 -2.33
CA PHE A 91 9.19 -2.54 -2.40
C PHE A 91 7.71 -2.12 -2.56
N PRO A 92 7.28 -0.99 -1.96
CA PRO A 92 7.97 -0.17 -0.96
C PRO A 92 8.05 -0.87 0.39
N SER A 93 9.02 -0.51 1.25
CA SER A 93 9.17 -1.15 2.56
C SER A 93 9.62 -0.15 3.62
N ASP A 94 9.04 -0.28 4.84
CA ASP A 94 9.40 0.52 6.01
C ASP A 94 10.79 0.19 6.56
N VAL A 95 11.41 -0.91 6.13
CA VAL A 95 12.81 -1.22 6.47
C VAL A 95 13.77 -0.13 5.97
N HIS A 96 13.38 0.57 4.91
CA HIS A 96 14.13 1.68 4.32
C HIS A 96 13.65 3.02 4.87
N THR A 97 13.26 3.08 6.14
CA THR A 97 12.94 4.30 6.87
C THR A 97 13.69 4.36 8.20
N VAL A 98 13.84 5.56 8.72
CA VAL A 98 14.31 5.84 10.08
C VAL A 98 13.26 6.67 10.80
N VAL A 99 13.27 6.63 12.14
CA VAL A 99 12.40 7.46 12.96
C VAL A 99 12.81 8.92 12.80
N ASP A 100 11.84 9.79 12.52
CA ASP A 100 12.02 11.25 12.46
C ASP A 100 10.74 11.94 12.92
N ASP A 101 10.72 12.35 14.17
CA ASP A 101 9.57 12.99 14.82
C ASP A 101 9.24 14.38 14.26
N SER A 102 10.10 14.95 13.40
CA SER A 102 9.85 16.22 12.73
C SER A 102 8.91 16.12 11.54
N THR A 103 8.54 14.89 11.12
CA THR A 103 7.70 14.63 9.95
C THR A 103 6.27 14.24 10.33
N GLY A 104 5.35 14.36 9.37
CA GLY A 104 3.94 13.99 9.59
C GLY A 104 3.70 12.49 9.78
N THR A 105 4.63 11.64 9.33
CA THR A 105 4.56 10.17 9.50
C THR A 105 5.41 9.66 10.65
N HIS A 106 6.18 10.52 11.34
CA HIS A 106 7.24 10.17 12.28
C HIS A 106 8.32 9.27 11.69
N LYS A 107 8.49 9.29 10.37
CA LYS A 107 9.47 8.52 9.61
C LYS A 107 10.15 9.38 8.57
N ARG A 108 11.29 8.91 8.10
CA ARG A 108 11.98 9.48 6.94
C ARG A 108 12.57 8.34 6.12
N ILE A 109 12.43 8.43 4.80
CA ILE A 109 13.06 7.48 3.88
C ILE A 109 14.57 7.50 4.10
N ASN A 110 15.17 6.31 4.11
CA ASN A 110 16.61 6.11 4.29
C ASN A 110 17.09 5.01 3.34
N LEU A 111 17.05 5.31 2.05
CA LEU A 111 17.57 4.40 1.04
C LEU A 111 19.11 4.35 1.13
N PRO A 112 19.69 3.15 1.15
CA PRO A 112 21.13 2.99 1.20
C PRO A 112 21.80 3.46 -0.10
N SER A 113 22.92 4.18 0.03
CA SER A 113 23.71 4.62 -1.11
C SER A 113 24.27 3.44 -1.91
N GLY A 114 24.32 3.55 -3.22
CA GLY A 114 24.90 2.55 -4.11
C GLY A 114 24.00 1.35 -4.42
N GLN A 115 22.81 1.27 -3.84
CA GLN A 115 21.87 0.16 -4.09
C GLN A 115 20.88 0.45 -5.22
N LEU A 116 20.63 1.72 -5.51
CA LEU A 116 19.91 2.16 -6.70
C LEU A 116 20.94 2.39 -7.81
N VAL A 117 20.79 1.71 -8.93
CA VAL A 117 21.62 1.88 -10.12
C VAL A 117 20.76 2.18 -11.33
N ASN A 118 21.28 2.97 -12.27
CA ASN A 118 20.63 3.15 -13.56
C ASN A 118 20.84 1.92 -14.48
N VAL A 119 20.33 1.99 -15.71
CA VAL A 119 20.45 0.90 -16.70
C VAL A 119 21.92 0.57 -17.07
N ASP A 120 22.84 1.50 -16.86
CA ASP A 120 24.27 1.33 -17.12
C ASP A 120 25.04 0.85 -15.88
N GLY A 121 24.34 0.56 -14.79
CA GLY A 121 24.94 0.13 -13.51
C GLY A 121 25.55 1.27 -12.69
N VAL A 122 25.31 2.52 -13.05
CA VAL A 122 25.85 3.68 -12.33
C VAL A 122 24.98 3.94 -11.09
N PRO A 123 25.57 4.03 -9.88
CA PRO A 123 24.83 4.33 -8.67
C PRO A 123 24.12 5.69 -8.73
N LEU A 124 22.87 5.72 -8.30
CA LEU A 124 22.08 6.93 -8.13
C LEU A 124 22.25 7.48 -6.71
N ASP A 125 22.28 8.79 -6.58
CA ASP A 125 22.26 9.46 -5.29
C ASP A 125 20.84 9.45 -4.70
N PRO A 126 20.59 8.78 -3.55
CA PRO A 126 19.27 8.69 -2.96
C PRO A 126 18.86 9.94 -2.17
N THR A 127 19.72 10.95 -2.03
CA THR A 127 19.50 12.12 -1.15
C THR A 127 18.15 12.79 -1.36
N ALA A 128 17.71 12.95 -2.63
CA ALA A 128 16.45 13.60 -2.92
C ALA A 128 15.24 12.75 -2.47
N TRP A 129 15.31 11.43 -2.59
CA TRP A 129 14.27 10.53 -2.09
C TRP A 129 14.26 10.46 -0.56
N ASN A 130 15.43 10.53 0.06
CA ASN A 130 15.58 10.49 1.52
C ASN A 130 15.07 11.77 2.21
N LEU A 131 14.63 12.77 1.48
CA LEU A 131 13.89 13.92 2.04
C LEU A 131 12.41 13.62 2.33
N ASN A 132 11.85 12.57 1.73
CA ASN A 132 10.46 12.23 1.91
C ASN A 132 10.23 11.49 3.23
N ASP A 133 9.03 11.61 3.78
CA ASP A 133 8.62 10.98 5.03
C ASP A 133 7.78 9.70 4.84
N GLY A 134 7.73 9.19 3.62
CA GLY A 134 7.02 7.98 3.25
C GLY A 134 6.97 7.80 1.74
N TRP A 135 6.19 6.82 1.29
CA TRP A 135 6.09 6.41 -0.10
C TRP A 135 4.91 7.07 -0.81
N SER A 136 4.92 7.08 -2.14
CA SER A 136 3.82 7.65 -2.93
C SER A 136 2.51 6.90 -2.69
N PRO A 137 1.35 7.57 -2.63
CA PRO A 137 0.04 6.93 -2.45
C PRO A 137 -0.40 6.06 -3.65
N SER A 138 0.28 6.18 -4.79
CA SER A 138 0.01 5.38 -6.00
C SER A 138 1.23 4.57 -6.42
N THR A 139 2.12 4.25 -5.50
CA THR A 139 3.32 3.46 -5.80
C THR A 139 2.95 2.04 -6.21
N PRO A 140 3.55 1.48 -7.28
CA PRO A 140 3.47 0.05 -7.51
C PRO A 140 4.19 -0.71 -6.39
N ILE A 141 3.64 -1.86 -6.03
CA ILE A 141 4.19 -2.73 -5.01
C ILE A 141 4.88 -3.90 -5.71
N LEU A 142 6.16 -4.10 -5.41
CA LEU A 142 7.03 -5.00 -6.16
C LEU A 142 7.60 -6.09 -5.24
N ALA A 143 7.53 -7.34 -5.66
CA ALA A 143 8.18 -8.43 -4.97
C ALA A 143 8.73 -9.45 -5.96
N PHE A 144 9.85 -10.08 -5.59
CA PHE A 144 10.37 -11.22 -6.32
C PHE A 144 9.86 -12.51 -5.68
N VAL A 145 9.18 -13.33 -6.50
CA VAL A 145 8.60 -14.61 -6.07
C VAL A 145 9.12 -15.72 -7.01
N PRO A 146 10.29 -16.30 -6.71
CA PRO A 146 10.90 -17.29 -7.58
C PRO A 146 10.01 -18.53 -7.71
N GLY A 147 9.84 -18.99 -8.96
CA GLY A 147 9.08 -20.19 -9.28
C GLY A 147 7.56 -20.05 -9.21
N LEU A 148 7.02 -18.83 -9.07
CA LEU A 148 5.58 -18.59 -9.11
C LEU A 148 4.97 -19.03 -10.45
N ASP A 149 3.86 -19.78 -10.38
CA ASP A 149 2.99 -20.03 -11.52
C ASP A 149 1.77 -19.09 -11.45
N PRO A 150 1.75 -17.98 -12.21
CA PRO A 150 0.66 -17.02 -12.15
C PRO A 150 -0.65 -17.58 -12.71
N SER A 151 -0.58 -18.63 -13.54
CA SER A 151 -1.78 -19.26 -14.12
C SER A 151 -2.53 -20.17 -13.14
N ARG A 152 -1.84 -20.64 -12.12
CA ARG A 152 -2.38 -21.52 -11.06
C ARG A 152 -2.57 -20.84 -9.72
N THR A 153 -2.03 -19.63 -9.58
CA THR A 153 -2.16 -18.81 -8.38
C THR A 153 -3.36 -17.88 -8.54
N ALA A 154 -4.20 -17.82 -7.54
CA ALA A 154 -5.40 -16.97 -7.52
C ALA A 154 -5.03 -15.47 -7.39
N LEU A 155 -4.44 -14.90 -8.43
CA LEU A 155 -4.06 -13.49 -8.50
C LEU A 155 -5.27 -12.65 -8.97
N PRO A 156 -5.57 -11.52 -8.31
CA PRO A 156 -6.59 -10.60 -8.78
C PRO A 156 -6.16 -9.94 -10.09
N SER A 157 -7.08 -9.88 -11.06
CA SER A 157 -6.82 -9.28 -12.37
C SER A 157 -7.38 -7.86 -12.47
N GLU A 158 -6.93 -7.10 -13.46
CA GLU A 158 -7.50 -5.78 -13.80
C GLU A 158 -8.99 -5.87 -14.14
N GLY A 159 -9.43 -6.98 -14.73
CA GLY A 159 -10.84 -7.23 -15.06
C GLY A 159 -11.71 -7.64 -13.88
N ASP A 160 -11.10 -8.03 -12.75
CA ASP A 160 -11.81 -8.44 -11.52
C ASP A 160 -11.06 -7.97 -10.28
N ILE A 161 -11.05 -6.66 -10.08
CA ILE A 161 -10.40 -6.01 -8.93
C ILE A 161 -11.10 -6.40 -7.62
N GLY A 162 -12.41 -6.64 -7.65
CA GLY A 162 -13.19 -7.05 -6.47
C GLY A 162 -12.70 -8.35 -5.85
N PHE A 163 -12.13 -9.25 -6.63
CA PHE A 163 -11.53 -10.49 -6.15
C PHE A 163 -10.39 -10.26 -5.15
N SER A 164 -9.65 -9.15 -5.27
CA SER A 164 -8.49 -8.83 -4.42
C SER A 164 -8.84 -8.68 -2.92
N VAL A 165 -10.10 -8.39 -2.60
CA VAL A 165 -10.58 -8.19 -1.23
C VAL A 165 -11.34 -9.41 -0.68
N THR A 166 -11.22 -10.57 -1.35
CA THR A 166 -11.79 -11.84 -0.90
C THR A 166 -10.74 -12.71 -0.19
N GLU A 167 -11.21 -13.75 0.51
CA GLU A 167 -10.34 -14.70 1.21
C GLU A 167 -9.54 -15.60 0.25
N GLU A 168 -9.99 -15.76 -0.98
CA GLU A 168 -9.35 -16.57 -2.01
C GLU A 168 -8.17 -15.86 -2.69
N SER A 169 -8.10 -14.54 -2.61
CA SER A 169 -7.01 -13.78 -3.23
C SER A 169 -5.65 -14.17 -2.64
N ALA A 170 -4.72 -14.49 -3.52
CA ALA A 170 -3.36 -14.86 -3.14
C ALA A 170 -2.49 -13.65 -2.71
N THR A 171 -2.93 -12.44 -3.05
CA THR A 171 -2.28 -11.19 -2.66
C THR A 171 -3.26 -10.32 -1.88
N VAL A 172 -2.76 -9.67 -0.84
CA VAL A 172 -3.57 -8.84 0.05
C VAL A 172 -2.82 -7.54 0.35
N ILE A 173 -3.55 -6.42 0.34
CA ILE A 173 -3.08 -5.14 0.87
C ILE A 173 -4.05 -4.73 1.99
N VAL A 174 -3.53 -4.46 3.17
CA VAL A 174 -4.31 -4.05 4.35
C VAL A 174 -3.87 -2.66 4.79
N ASP A 175 -4.78 -1.75 4.96
CA ASP A 175 -4.56 -0.52 5.70
C ASP A 175 -4.53 -0.84 7.20
N LEU A 176 -3.35 -0.82 7.81
CA LEU A 176 -3.17 -1.17 9.22
C LEU A 176 -3.73 -0.13 10.20
N THR A 177 -4.13 1.03 9.71
CA THR A 177 -4.74 2.10 10.50
C THR A 177 -6.25 1.86 10.64
N THR A 178 -6.91 1.42 9.56
CA THR A 178 -8.36 1.19 9.51
C THR A 178 -8.75 -0.28 9.62
N GLY A 179 -7.83 -1.20 9.33
CA GLY A 179 -8.08 -2.63 9.21
C GLY A 179 -8.75 -3.05 7.90
N GLN A 180 -8.93 -2.13 6.94
CA GLN A 180 -9.62 -2.41 5.69
C GLN A 180 -8.69 -3.01 4.63
N LEU A 181 -9.25 -3.92 3.81
CA LEU A 181 -8.58 -4.43 2.62
C LEU A 181 -8.60 -3.37 1.51
N VAL A 182 -7.48 -3.25 0.78
CA VAL A 182 -7.34 -2.31 -0.33
C VAL A 182 -7.54 -3.05 -1.65
N PRO A 183 -8.51 -2.64 -2.48
CA PRO A 183 -8.68 -3.19 -3.81
C PRO A 183 -7.43 -2.96 -4.67
N HIS A 184 -7.00 -4.00 -5.39
CA HIS A 184 -5.82 -3.95 -6.25
C HIS A 184 -5.89 -5.03 -7.32
N TRP A 185 -5.01 -4.96 -8.31
CA TRP A 185 -4.73 -6.09 -9.20
C TRP A 185 -3.26 -6.47 -9.14
N ALA A 186 -2.96 -7.65 -9.62
CA ALA A 186 -1.62 -8.20 -9.66
C ALA A 186 -1.24 -8.60 -11.08
N GLU A 187 -0.03 -8.31 -11.47
CA GLU A 187 0.52 -8.66 -12.79
C GLU A 187 1.98 -9.08 -12.68
N MET A 188 2.43 -9.87 -13.64
CA MET A 188 3.85 -10.20 -13.77
C MET A 188 4.55 -9.15 -14.62
N ASP A 189 5.79 -8.80 -14.26
CA ASP A 189 6.60 -7.89 -15.07
C ASP A 189 6.79 -8.43 -16.49
N SER A 190 6.14 -7.77 -17.45
CA SER A 190 6.18 -8.13 -18.85
C SER A 190 7.50 -7.78 -19.55
N ARG A 191 8.35 -6.96 -18.91
CA ARG A 191 9.65 -6.53 -19.45
C ARG A 191 10.82 -7.40 -19.02
N ALA A 192 10.60 -8.28 -18.03
CA ALA A 192 11.64 -9.21 -17.61
C ALA A 192 12.01 -10.18 -18.75
N THR A 193 13.31 -10.36 -18.97
CA THR A 193 13.83 -11.23 -20.03
C THR A 193 13.86 -12.71 -19.63
N SER A 194 13.73 -12.99 -18.34
CA SER A 194 13.69 -14.34 -17.79
C SER A 194 12.79 -14.41 -16.55
N ASP A 195 12.32 -15.60 -16.21
CA ASP A 195 11.54 -15.83 -14.98
C ASP A 195 12.37 -15.56 -13.71
N ALA A 196 13.70 -15.71 -13.81
CA ALA A 196 14.61 -15.41 -12.70
C ALA A 196 14.71 -13.91 -12.36
N GLU A 197 14.20 -13.04 -13.22
CA GLU A 197 14.18 -11.59 -13.04
C GLU A 197 12.78 -11.01 -12.91
N ARG A 198 11.76 -11.82 -13.20
CA ARG A 198 10.37 -11.39 -13.28
C ARG A 198 9.81 -11.08 -11.90
N LEU A 199 9.35 -9.84 -11.72
CA LEU A 199 8.68 -9.39 -10.50
C LEU A 199 7.18 -9.65 -10.55
N LEU A 200 6.60 -9.91 -9.40
CA LEU A 200 5.18 -9.76 -9.15
C LEU A 200 4.92 -8.30 -8.78
N ILE A 201 4.00 -7.66 -9.48
CA ILE A 201 3.64 -6.25 -9.33
C ILE A 201 2.19 -6.17 -8.86
N LEU A 202 1.94 -5.52 -7.72
CA LEU A 202 0.60 -5.18 -7.28
C LEU A 202 0.35 -3.69 -7.52
N ARG A 203 -0.83 -3.37 -8.04
CA ARG A 203 -1.24 -1.99 -8.26
C ARG A 203 -2.50 -1.69 -7.47
N PRO A 204 -2.43 -0.84 -6.44
CA PRO A 204 -3.61 -0.36 -5.76
C PRO A 204 -4.58 0.28 -6.76
N ALA A 205 -5.85 -0.12 -6.69
CA ALA A 205 -6.91 0.42 -7.56
C ALA A 205 -7.46 1.76 -7.06
N VAL A 206 -7.00 2.20 -5.90
CA VAL A 206 -7.34 3.48 -5.27
C VAL A 206 -6.05 4.17 -4.80
N SER A 207 -6.08 5.49 -4.70
CA SER A 207 -5.01 6.21 -4.01
C SER A 207 -4.99 5.82 -2.54
N LEU A 208 -3.84 5.38 -2.04
CA LEU A 208 -3.67 5.00 -0.64
C LEU A 208 -3.74 6.24 0.24
N ILE A 209 -4.30 6.08 1.45
CA ILE A 209 -4.50 7.20 2.38
C ILE A 209 -3.14 7.67 2.91
N GLU A 210 -2.92 8.97 2.85
CA GLU A 210 -1.70 9.62 3.33
C GLU A 210 -1.51 9.40 4.83
N THR A 211 -0.27 9.29 5.27
CA THR A 211 0.16 8.99 6.65
C THR A 211 -0.21 7.60 7.19
N HIS A 212 -1.02 6.83 6.48
CA HIS A 212 -1.37 5.48 6.90
C HIS A 212 -0.23 4.50 6.64
N GLN A 213 -0.14 3.49 7.50
CA GLN A 213 0.71 2.33 7.31
C GLN A 213 -0.09 1.19 6.68
N PHE A 214 0.49 0.58 5.67
CA PHE A 214 -0.09 -0.56 4.96
C PHE A 214 0.76 -1.80 5.17
N ALA A 215 0.10 -2.96 5.19
CA ALA A 215 0.76 -4.26 5.07
C ALA A 215 0.40 -4.89 3.74
N VAL A 216 1.39 -5.54 3.14
CA VAL A 216 1.21 -6.43 1.99
C VAL A 216 1.44 -7.85 2.47
N ALA A 217 0.63 -8.79 2.01
CA ALA A 217 0.76 -10.19 2.36
C ALA A 217 0.49 -11.08 1.14
N PHE A 218 1.27 -12.14 1.00
CA PHE A 218 1.08 -13.18 0.00
C PHE A 218 0.78 -14.51 0.68
N ARG A 219 -0.20 -15.22 0.13
CA ARG A 219 -0.66 -16.52 0.63
C ARG A 219 -1.06 -17.44 -0.54
N HIS A 220 -1.12 -18.73 -0.30
CA HIS A 220 -1.63 -19.72 -1.27
C HIS A 220 -0.95 -19.65 -2.65
N LEU A 221 0.33 -19.24 -2.71
CA LEU A 221 1.08 -19.19 -3.95
C LEU A 221 1.41 -20.59 -4.45
N ILE A 222 1.22 -20.82 -5.75
CA ILE A 222 1.48 -22.11 -6.41
C ILE A 222 2.72 -21.98 -7.31
N GLY A 223 3.60 -22.95 -7.21
CA GLY A 223 4.80 -23.00 -8.03
C GLY A 223 4.57 -23.67 -9.38
N THR A 224 5.54 -23.52 -10.30
CA THR A 224 5.53 -24.13 -11.64
C THR A 224 5.45 -25.65 -11.62
N ASN A 225 5.81 -26.28 -10.49
CA ASN A 225 5.64 -27.72 -10.25
C ASN A 225 4.22 -28.11 -9.77
N GLY A 226 3.31 -27.13 -9.63
CA GLY A 226 1.94 -27.32 -9.15
C GLY A 226 1.79 -27.50 -7.64
N ALA A 227 2.88 -27.38 -6.86
CA ALA A 227 2.87 -27.44 -5.42
C ALA A 227 2.83 -26.04 -4.78
N PRO A 228 2.35 -25.90 -3.54
CA PRO A 228 2.47 -24.65 -2.80
C PRO A 228 3.95 -24.21 -2.69
N LEU A 229 4.19 -22.93 -2.93
CA LEU A 229 5.53 -22.35 -2.77
C LEU A 229 5.90 -22.26 -1.28
N PRO A 230 7.07 -22.78 -0.88
CA PRO A 230 7.56 -22.58 0.47
C PRO A 230 7.99 -21.12 0.65
N ALA A 231 7.61 -20.52 1.78
CA ALA A 231 8.06 -19.18 2.15
C ALA A 231 9.60 -19.10 2.22
N PRO A 232 10.23 -17.95 1.94
CA PRO A 232 11.65 -17.73 2.17
C PRO A 232 12.04 -18.06 3.62
N ILE A 233 13.19 -18.70 3.83
CA ILE A 233 13.62 -19.16 5.17
C ILE A 233 13.70 -18.02 6.18
N THR A 234 14.08 -16.83 5.74
CA THR A 234 14.12 -15.61 6.57
C THR A 234 12.72 -15.22 7.04
N PHE A 235 11.73 -15.24 6.13
CA PHE A 235 10.34 -14.96 6.49
C PHE A 235 9.71 -16.09 7.31
N GLN A 236 10.02 -17.34 7.03
CA GLN A 236 9.60 -18.46 7.87
C GLN A 236 10.03 -18.26 9.33
N ALA A 237 11.30 -17.88 9.55
CA ALA A 237 11.81 -17.65 10.90
C ALA A 237 11.06 -16.51 11.62
N ILE A 238 10.69 -15.46 10.88
CA ILE A 238 9.88 -14.34 11.40
C ILE A 238 8.44 -14.79 11.66
N ARG A 239 7.81 -15.41 10.66
CA ARG A 239 6.44 -15.86 10.71
C ARG A 239 6.22 -16.86 11.85
N ASP A 240 7.11 -17.82 12.01
CA ASP A 240 6.98 -18.90 12.97
C ASP A 240 7.55 -18.53 14.36
N ASN A 241 8.00 -17.28 14.54
CA ASN A 241 8.62 -16.75 15.77
C ASN A 241 9.77 -17.62 16.28
N ASN A 242 10.66 -18.07 15.38
CA ASN A 242 11.76 -18.94 15.78
C ASN A 242 12.89 -18.16 16.48
N ALA A 243 13.45 -18.74 17.52
CA ALA A 243 14.69 -18.24 18.13
C ALA A 243 15.87 -18.51 17.19
N THR A 244 16.44 -17.46 16.62
CA THR A 244 17.47 -17.57 15.57
C THR A 244 18.86 -17.15 16.02
N GLY A 245 18.97 -16.41 17.13
CA GLY A 245 20.22 -15.78 17.56
C GLY A 245 20.76 -14.73 16.58
N ASN A 246 19.95 -14.31 15.58
CA ASN A 246 20.36 -13.32 14.60
C ASN A 246 19.61 -11.99 14.81
N ALA A 247 20.35 -10.94 15.13
CA ALA A 247 19.80 -9.64 15.48
C ALA A 247 18.92 -9.01 14.39
N ARG A 248 19.22 -9.26 13.08
CA ARG A 248 18.42 -8.75 11.95
C ARG A 248 17.03 -9.41 11.91
N VAL A 249 16.99 -10.73 12.10
CA VAL A 249 15.73 -11.50 12.13
C VAL A 249 14.91 -11.12 13.34
N GLU A 250 15.54 -11.05 14.53
CA GLU A 250 14.86 -10.73 15.79
C GLU A 250 14.32 -9.29 15.80
N ALA A 251 15.00 -8.35 15.15
CA ALA A 251 14.48 -7.00 14.95
C ALA A 251 13.18 -7.04 14.14
N ARG A 252 13.19 -7.76 13.00
CA ARG A 252 11.99 -7.89 12.16
C ARG A 252 10.87 -8.67 12.87
N GLN A 253 11.19 -9.67 13.70
CA GLN A 253 10.19 -10.37 14.51
C GLN A 253 9.46 -9.41 15.46
N ARG A 254 10.18 -8.49 16.11
CA ARG A 254 9.56 -7.47 16.97
C ARG A 254 8.59 -6.59 16.20
N ASP A 255 8.96 -6.15 15.00
CA ASP A 255 8.07 -5.36 14.14
C ASP A 255 6.82 -6.17 13.76
N PHE A 256 7.00 -7.42 13.34
CA PHE A 256 5.91 -8.29 12.90
C PHE A 256 4.98 -8.74 14.04
N ASN A 257 5.47 -8.79 15.27
CA ASN A 257 4.60 -9.05 16.44
C ASN A 257 3.53 -7.97 16.63
N LEU A 258 3.75 -6.75 16.10
CA LEU A 258 2.74 -5.68 16.05
C LEU A 258 1.85 -5.75 14.80
N VAL A 259 2.33 -6.39 13.73
CA VAL A 259 1.66 -6.44 12.43
C VAL A 259 0.73 -7.66 12.31
N PHE A 260 1.17 -8.85 12.74
CA PHE A 260 0.37 -10.08 12.63
C PHE A 260 -1.01 -10.02 13.31
N PRO A 261 -1.17 -9.44 14.50
CA PRO A 261 -2.51 -9.29 15.10
C PRO A 261 -3.43 -8.41 14.26
N LYS A 262 -2.90 -7.34 13.64
CA LYS A 262 -3.68 -6.46 12.76
C LYS A 262 -4.07 -7.17 11.46
N LEU A 263 -3.16 -7.97 10.88
CA LEU A 263 -3.46 -8.81 9.72
C LEU A 263 -4.56 -9.83 10.06
N ALA A 264 -4.47 -10.49 11.21
CA ALA A 264 -5.47 -11.44 11.66
C ALA A 264 -6.86 -10.78 11.83
N THR A 265 -6.93 -9.56 12.38
CA THR A 265 -8.17 -8.79 12.48
C THR A 265 -8.76 -8.48 11.09
N ALA A 266 -7.93 -8.31 10.07
CA ALA A 266 -8.35 -8.12 8.68
C ALA A 266 -8.63 -9.44 7.92
N GLY A 267 -8.69 -10.60 8.62
CA GLY A 267 -8.95 -11.91 8.01
C GLY A 267 -7.72 -12.54 7.32
N VAL A 268 -6.51 -12.05 7.63
CA VAL A 268 -5.27 -12.58 7.05
C VAL A 268 -4.50 -13.34 8.12
N ALA A 269 -4.69 -14.67 8.16
CA ALA A 269 -4.02 -15.53 9.13
C ALA A 269 -2.50 -15.56 8.90
N ARG A 270 -1.74 -15.60 10.00
CA ARG A 270 -0.27 -15.66 9.99
C ARG A 270 0.24 -16.96 9.36
N GLU A 271 -0.45 -18.05 9.68
CA GLU A 271 -0.15 -19.38 9.16
C GLU A 271 -0.39 -19.40 7.64
N GLY A 272 0.50 -20.03 6.90
CA GLY A 272 0.38 -20.14 5.44
C GLY A 272 0.76 -18.87 4.65
N LEU A 273 1.18 -17.79 5.30
CA LEU A 273 1.78 -16.66 4.60
C LEU A 273 3.09 -17.09 3.94
N TYR A 274 3.21 -16.77 2.66
CA TYR A 274 4.47 -16.89 1.91
C TYR A 274 5.41 -15.73 2.23
N LEU A 275 4.86 -14.50 2.29
CA LEU A 275 5.60 -13.27 2.55
C LEU A 275 4.64 -12.21 3.11
N ALA A 276 5.15 -11.33 3.97
CA ALA A 276 4.48 -10.10 4.33
C ALA A 276 5.50 -9.00 4.66
N TRP A 277 5.11 -7.74 4.49
CA TRP A 277 5.90 -6.57 4.89
C TRP A 277 5.02 -5.35 5.04
N THR A 278 5.58 -4.24 5.53
CA THR A 278 4.85 -2.99 5.72
C THR A 278 5.53 -1.83 5.01
N PHE A 279 4.72 -0.83 4.66
CA PHE A 279 5.18 0.47 4.20
C PHE A 279 4.22 1.58 4.66
N THR A 280 4.73 2.81 4.74
CA THR A 280 3.97 3.98 5.16
C THR A 280 3.86 4.95 4.00
N VAL A 281 2.65 5.44 3.73
CA VAL A 281 2.41 6.47 2.72
C VAL A 281 2.82 7.83 3.28
N ALA A 282 3.44 8.64 2.44
CA ALA A 282 3.93 9.97 2.80
C ALA A 282 2.82 10.91 3.28
N SER A 283 3.19 11.90 4.08
CA SER A 283 2.26 12.94 4.54
C SER A 283 1.89 13.92 3.43
N PRO A 284 0.74 14.62 3.53
CA PRO A 284 0.38 15.71 2.63
C PRO A 284 1.46 16.77 2.51
N GLN A 285 2.16 17.06 3.60
CA GLN A 285 3.25 18.02 3.62
C GLN A 285 4.44 17.55 2.77
N SER A 286 4.80 16.29 2.85
CA SER A 286 5.87 15.72 2.03
C SER A 286 5.49 15.67 0.55
N LEU A 287 4.23 15.29 0.25
CA LEU A 287 3.77 15.13 -1.14
C LEU A 287 3.53 16.47 -1.85
N ALA A 288 2.90 17.43 -1.20
CA ALA A 288 2.39 18.65 -1.84
C ALA A 288 2.92 19.96 -1.22
N GLY A 289 3.49 19.93 -0.01
CA GLY A 289 3.86 21.14 0.72
C GLY A 289 4.76 22.09 -0.06
N ARG A 290 5.71 21.56 -0.83
CA ARG A 290 6.63 22.35 -1.67
C ARG A 290 5.89 23.10 -2.79
N VAL A 291 4.98 22.41 -3.48
CA VAL A 291 4.20 23.02 -4.57
C VAL A 291 3.19 24.02 -4.00
N LEU A 292 2.56 23.70 -2.87
CA LEU A 292 1.66 24.62 -2.19
C LEU A 292 2.38 25.89 -1.73
N SER A 293 3.59 25.78 -1.18
CA SER A 293 4.42 26.94 -0.81
C SER A 293 4.76 27.83 -2.02
N MET A 294 5.14 27.21 -3.16
CA MET A 294 5.37 27.91 -4.41
C MET A 294 4.12 28.64 -4.91
N ARG A 295 2.96 27.99 -4.86
CA ARG A 295 1.66 28.59 -5.19
C ARG A 295 1.38 29.81 -4.33
N ASP A 296 1.51 29.66 -3.02
CA ASP A 296 1.17 30.71 -2.06
C ASP A 296 2.10 31.94 -2.22
N ASP A 297 3.41 31.71 -2.46
CA ASP A 297 4.37 32.76 -2.78
C ASP A 297 4.00 33.48 -4.09
N ALA A 298 3.66 32.73 -5.14
CA ALA A 298 3.26 33.31 -6.42
C ALA A 298 1.98 34.13 -6.30
N PHE A 299 0.93 33.60 -5.66
CA PHE A 299 -0.30 34.34 -5.44
C PHE A 299 -0.12 35.55 -4.51
N GLY A 300 0.74 35.46 -3.51
CA GLY A 300 1.09 36.57 -2.65
C GLY A 300 1.72 37.75 -3.44
N LYS A 301 2.53 37.44 -4.45
CA LYS A 301 3.18 38.43 -5.32
C LYS A 301 2.25 39.07 -6.35
N VAL A 302 1.21 38.38 -6.79
CA VAL A 302 0.21 38.91 -7.76
C VAL A 302 -1.08 39.38 -7.09
N SER A 303 -1.13 39.44 -5.76
CA SER A 303 -2.33 39.82 -5.01
C SER A 303 -2.86 41.21 -5.44
N GLY A 304 -4.10 41.24 -5.91
CA GLY A 304 -4.84 42.45 -6.28
C GLY A 304 -4.72 42.90 -7.75
N THR A 305 -3.88 42.29 -8.56
CA THR A 305 -3.79 42.64 -9.99
C THR A 305 -3.72 41.35 -10.80
N ALA A 306 -4.69 41.12 -11.68
CA ALA A 306 -4.61 40.00 -12.61
C ALA A 306 -3.41 40.20 -13.55
N PRO A 307 -2.55 39.16 -13.71
CA PRO A 307 -1.43 39.26 -14.65
C PRO A 307 -1.95 39.44 -16.07
N VAL A 308 -1.37 40.41 -16.79
CA VAL A 308 -1.68 40.65 -18.19
C VAL A 308 -0.79 39.78 -19.05
N PHE A 309 -1.40 38.94 -19.85
CA PHE A 309 -0.70 38.09 -20.83
C PHE A 309 -0.98 38.60 -22.24
N PRO A 310 -0.13 39.50 -22.79
CA PRO A 310 -0.28 39.91 -24.19
C PRO A 310 0.01 38.72 -25.09
N VAL A 311 -0.89 38.42 -26.04
CA VAL A 311 -0.61 37.48 -27.10
C VAL A 311 0.38 38.15 -28.07
N THR A 312 1.62 37.71 -28.05
CA THR A 312 2.66 38.28 -28.89
C THR A 312 2.78 37.60 -30.26
N GLU A 313 2.34 36.36 -30.36
CA GLU A 313 2.33 35.58 -31.60
C GLU A 313 1.24 34.52 -31.55
N THR A 314 0.56 34.32 -32.69
CA THR A 314 -0.40 33.22 -32.87
C THR A 314 0.08 32.37 -34.03
N GLN A 315 0.45 31.13 -33.78
CA GLN A 315 0.87 30.17 -34.79
C GLN A 315 -0.37 29.37 -35.24
N THR A 316 -0.82 29.64 -36.47
CA THR A 316 -2.06 29.05 -37.02
C THR A 316 -1.84 27.74 -37.76
N ASP A 317 -0.59 27.38 -38.11
CA ASP A 317 -0.24 26.26 -38.96
C ASP A 317 0.75 25.28 -38.32
N ALA A 318 0.72 25.13 -36.99
CA ALA A 318 1.51 24.10 -36.32
C ALA A 318 0.98 22.71 -36.73
N PRO A 319 1.82 21.81 -37.25
CA PRO A 319 1.39 20.43 -37.51
C PRO A 319 0.94 19.78 -36.21
N GLN A 320 -0.23 19.17 -36.24
CA GLN A 320 -0.70 18.37 -35.08
C GLN A 320 0.27 17.21 -34.87
N PRO A 321 0.65 16.87 -33.62
CA PRO A 321 1.53 15.76 -33.32
C PRO A 321 0.93 14.40 -33.67
#